data_af75b8a76bbd365743b86fc9b8a68403
#
_entry.id   af75b8a76bbd365743b86fc9b8a68403
#
_cell.length_a   1.000
_cell.length_b   1.000
_cell.length_c   1.000
_cell.angle_alpha   90.00
_cell.angle_beta   90.00
_cell.angle_gamma   90.00
#
_symmetry.space_group_name_H-M   'P 1'
#
loop_
_entity.id
_entity.type
_entity.pdbx_description
1 polymer ?
#
loop_
_entity_poly.entity_id
_entity_poly.type
_entity_poly.pdbx_seq_one_letter_code
_entity_poly.pdbx_strand_id
1 'polypeptide(L)'
;HYIESNHGIDSDSIDLISTRRGNISGSNVHFLETYDTILNTNPTDTMFYTLIDERFDLDNYIDYFVIETYIQNYDWKSGTNNTKYWRAQNSGKWRYILYDTDQQFHNFFSDINAIEFARNPYVISNGNIVFIPTIHSELFGHILENEIFRCKFISRYSELVSTIFDPDTIFAKSEELKLKISSVIPSHFDRWPKYSIDPNDPIASWEYVIDNYNNYNEQRIISSLNDVSIAFSLD
;
A
#
# COMPACT_ATOMS: atom_id res chain seq x y z
N HIS A 1 13.89 5.08 -15.10
CA HIS A 1 14.96 5.21 -14.09
C HIS A 1 14.79 4.24 -12.89
N TYR A 2 13.66 4.24 -12.13
CA TYR A 2 13.45 3.29 -11.03
C TYR A 2 13.55 1.83 -11.48
N ILE A 3 12.83 1.46 -12.54
CA ILE A 3 12.80 0.09 -13.07
C ILE A 3 14.16 -0.31 -13.65
N GLU A 4 14.77 0.57 -14.43
CA GLU A 4 16.12 0.37 -14.96
C GLU A 4 17.15 0.13 -13.87
N SER A 5 17.14 0.98 -12.81
CA SER A 5 18.10 0.90 -11.71
C SER A 5 17.92 -0.32 -10.81
N ASN A 6 16.68 -0.75 -10.59
CA ASN A 6 16.41 -1.83 -9.63
C ASN A 6 16.17 -3.19 -10.29
N HIS A 7 15.81 -3.22 -11.59
CA HIS A 7 15.47 -4.46 -12.30
C HIS A 7 16.29 -4.68 -13.57
N GLY A 8 17.10 -3.69 -13.99
CA GLY A 8 17.95 -3.80 -15.18
C GLY A 8 17.15 -3.89 -16.49
N ILE A 9 15.90 -3.41 -16.51
CA ILE A 9 15.01 -3.50 -17.67
C ILE A 9 14.84 -2.11 -18.27
N ASP A 10 15.05 -2.00 -19.58
CA ASP A 10 14.91 -0.76 -20.34
C ASP A 10 13.46 -0.22 -20.27
N SER A 11 13.33 1.09 -20.09
CA SER A 11 12.03 1.78 -20.03
C SER A 11 11.17 1.62 -21.30
N ASP A 12 11.79 1.37 -22.45
CA ASP A 12 11.08 1.14 -23.71
C ASP A 12 10.55 -0.30 -23.88
N SER A 13 10.96 -1.20 -22.96
CA SER A 13 10.59 -2.63 -22.97
C SER A 13 9.57 -2.99 -21.90
N ILE A 14 8.88 -2.01 -21.33
CA ILE A 14 7.90 -2.21 -20.27
C ILE A 14 6.53 -1.64 -20.61
N ASP A 15 5.50 -2.24 -19.99
CA ASP A 15 4.22 -1.60 -19.78
C ASP A 15 4.25 -0.97 -18.39
N LEU A 16 4.10 0.34 -18.28
CA LEU A 16 4.03 1.10 -17.02
C LEU A 16 2.78 1.96 -17.02
N ILE A 17 1.94 1.75 -16.06
CA ILE A 17 0.62 2.37 -15.96
C ILE A 17 0.48 3.08 -14.61
N SER A 18 -0.23 4.20 -14.62
CA SER A 18 -0.66 4.93 -13.44
C SER A 18 -2.17 5.08 -13.47
N THR A 19 -2.85 4.82 -12.37
CA THR A 19 -4.31 5.07 -12.29
C THR A 19 -4.69 6.50 -12.63
N ARG A 20 -3.87 7.47 -12.22
CA ARG A 20 -4.15 8.89 -12.45
C ARG A 20 -3.76 9.39 -13.86
N ARG A 21 -2.67 8.84 -14.43
CA ARG A 21 -2.09 9.36 -15.70
C ARG A 21 -2.31 8.45 -16.90
N GLY A 22 -2.88 7.26 -16.69
CA GLY A 22 -3.00 6.25 -17.74
C GLY A 22 -1.65 5.61 -18.10
N ASN A 23 -1.46 5.25 -19.35
CA ASN A 23 -0.22 4.64 -19.84
C ASN A 23 0.93 5.65 -19.77
N ILE A 24 1.96 5.34 -18.98
CA ILE A 24 3.22 6.12 -18.91
C ILE A 24 4.19 5.58 -19.98
N SER A 25 4.28 4.26 -20.14
CA SER A 25 5.01 3.56 -21.19
C SER A 25 4.24 2.32 -21.61
N GLY A 26 4.36 1.91 -22.86
CA GLY A 26 3.70 0.71 -23.39
C GLY A 26 2.16 0.80 -23.40
N SER A 27 1.49 -0.29 -23.03
CA SER A 27 0.05 -0.46 -23.14
C SER A 27 -0.55 -1.11 -21.90
N ASN A 28 -1.80 -0.75 -21.56
CA ASN A 28 -2.58 -1.41 -20.52
C ASN A 28 -3.40 -2.61 -21.01
N VAL A 29 -3.37 -2.93 -22.30
CA VAL A 29 -4.20 -4.00 -22.87
C VAL A 29 -4.00 -5.33 -22.13
N HIS A 30 -2.76 -5.74 -21.93
CA HIS A 30 -2.46 -6.99 -21.22
C HIS A 30 -2.93 -6.95 -19.73
N PHE A 31 -2.95 -5.78 -19.09
CA PHE A 31 -3.49 -5.68 -17.73
C PHE A 31 -5.00 -5.87 -17.72
N LEU A 32 -5.71 -5.26 -18.66
CA LEU A 32 -7.16 -5.42 -18.79
C LEU A 32 -7.56 -6.85 -19.14
N GLU A 33 -6.82 -7.51 -20.03
CA GLU A 33 -7.00 -8.94 -20.33
C GLU A 33 -6.74 -9.81 -19.09
N THR A 34 -5.73 -9.47 -18.29
CA THR A 34 -5.42 -10.13 -17.01
C THR A 34 -6.56 -9.96 -16.03
N TYR A 35 -7.05 -8.74 -15.87
CA TYR A 35 -8.20 -8.41 -15.01
C TYR A 35 -9.44 -9.21 -15.42
N ASP A 36 -9.83 -9.14 -16.68
CA ASP A 36 -11.00 -9.87 -17.21
C ASP A 36 -10.85 -11.40 -17.03
N THR A 37 -9.68 -11.94 -17.29
CA THR A 37 -9.41 -13.37 -17.14
C THR A 37 -9.58 -13.82 -15.69
N ILE A 38 -9.01 -13.08 -14.76
CA ILE A 38 -9.06 -13.42 -13.33
C ILE A 38 -10.49 -13.30 -12.79
N LEU A 39 -11.19 -12.21 -13.07
CA LEU A 39 -12.55 -12.03 -12.56
C LEU A 39 -13.57 -13.01 -13.14
N ASN A 40 -13.31 -13.55 -14.34
CA ASN A 40 -14.17 -14.56 -14.96
C ASN A 40 -13.77 -16.01 -14.60
N THR A 41 -12.71 -16.20 -13.79
CA THR A 41 -12.29 -17.53 -13.34
C THR A 41 -12.72 -17.74 -11.88
N ASN A 42 -13.33 -18.88 -11.57
CA ASN A 42 -13.76 -19.17 -10.20
C ASN A 42 -12.53 -19.28 -9.26
N PRO A 43 -12.45 -18.48 -8.19
CA PRO A 43 -11.31 -18.48 -7.28
C PRO A 43 -11.12 -19.78 -6.49
N THR A 44 -12.16 -20.63 -6.42
CA THR A 44 -12.06 -21.98 -5.80
C THR A 44 -11.54 -23.05 -6.76
N ASP A 45 -11.33 -22.72 -8.02
CA ASP A 45 -10.76 -23.65 -9.00
C ASP A 45 -9.30 -23.99 -8.63
N THR A 46 -8.93 -25.25 -8.79
CA THR A 46 -7.58 -25.74 -8.47
C THR A 46 -6.48 -25.07 -9.27
N MET A 47 -6.79 -24.57 -10.47
CA MET A 47 -5.84 -23.87 -11.33
C MET A 47 -5.80 -22.35 -11.10
N PHE A 48 -6.69 -21.79 -10.30
CA PHE A 48 -6.78 -20.35 -10.11
C PHE A 48 -5.49 -19.76 -9.52
N TYR A 49 -4.91 -20.44 -8.52
CA TYR A 49 -3.65 -20.00 -7.93
C TYR A 49 -2.51 -19.96 -8.96
N THR A 50 -2.42 -20.97 -9.82
CA THR A 50 -1.44 -20.99 -10.92
C THR A 50 -1.68 -19.83 -11.90
N LEU A 51 -2.93 -19.57 -12.26
CA LEU A 51 -3.29 -18.46 -13.14
C LEU A 51 -2.83 -17.11 -12.57
N ILE A 52 -3.11 -16.82 -11.29
CA ILE A 52 -2.69 -15.54 -10.70
C ILE A 52 -1.17 -15.45 -10.57
N ASP A 53 -0.48 -16.56 -10.26
CA ASP A 53 0.98 -16.59 -10.20
C ASP A 53 1.65 -16.39 -11.57
N GLU A 54 1.04 -16.83 -12.65
CA GLU A 54 1.51 -16.56 -14.02
C GLU A 54 1.36 -15.08 -14.40
N ARG A 55 0.40 -14.36 -13.83
CA ARG A 55 0.06 -12.99 -14.18
C ARG A 55 0.73 -11.94 -13.29
N PHE A 56 0.84 -12.22 -11.99
CA PHE A 56 1.41 -11.33 -11.01
C PHE A 56 2.68 -11.90 -10.37
N ASP A 57 3.61 -11.05 -10.04
CA ASP A 57 4.63 -11.33 -9.03
C ASP A 57 3.92 -11.33 -7.67
N LEU A 58 3.54 -12.51 -7.18
CA LEU A 58 2.68 -12.64 -6.01
C LEU A 58 3.35 -12.15 -4.72
N ASP A 59 4.66 -12.27 -4.59
CA ASP A 59 5.38 -11.74 -3.43
C ASP A 59 5.29 -10.21 -3.42
N ASN A 60 5.54 -9.55 -4.55
CA ASN A 60 5.36 -8.11 -4.68
C ASN A 60 3.91 -7.67 -4.49
N TYR A 61 2.96 -8.44 -5.04
CA TYR A 61 1.53 -8.14 -4.92
C TYR A 61 1.06 -8.19 -3.46
N ILE A 62 1.44 -9.24 -2.75
CA ILE A 62 1.12 -9.41 -1.33
C ILE A 62 1.77 -8.29 -0.50
N ASP A 63 3.07 -8.06 -0.65
CA ASP A 63 3.80 -7.02 0.08
C ASP A 63 3.18 -5.64 -0.14
N TYR A 64 2.81 -5.30 -1.38
CA TYR A 64 2.15 -4.04 -1.70
C TYR A 64 0.85 -3.84 -0.92
N PHE A 65 -0.07 -4.81 -0.98
CA PHE A 65 -1.35 -4.70 -0.28
C PHE A 65 -1.21 -4.81 1.24
N VAL A 66 -0.26 -5.59 1.77
CA VAL A 66 0.05 -5.62 3.20
C VAL A 66 0.52 -4.24 3.67
N ILE A 67 1.47 -3.63 2.96
CA ILE A 67 2.01 -2.32 3.35
C ILE A 67 0.93 -1.25 3.29
N GLU A 68 0.20 -1.12 2.17
CA GLU A 68 -0.84 -0.09 2.00
C GLU A 68 -1.95 -0.21 3.06
N THR A 69 -2.36 -1.44 3.40
CA THR A 69 -3.38 -1.67 4.43
C THR A 69 -2.84 -1.47 5.84
N TYR A 70 -1.59 -1.86 6.12
CA TYR A 70 -0.97 -1.65 7.42
C TYR A 70 -0.80 -0.16 7.73
N ILE A 71 -0.20 0.60 6.82
CA ILE A 71 0.04 2.03 7.01
C ILE A 71 -1.23 2.88 6.88
N GLN A 72 -2.35 2.28 6.48
CA GLN A 72 -3.63 2.98 6.21
C GLN A 72 -3.43 4.21 5.33
N ASN A 73 -2.78 4.03 4.19
CA ASN A 73 -2.49 5.14 3.28
C ASN A 73 -3.79 5.74 2.72
N TYR A 74 -4.16 6.90 3.25
CA TYR A 74 -5.41 7.56 2.88
C TYR A 74 -5.46 7.96 1.41
N ASP A 75 -4.37 8.44 0.88
CA ASP A 75 -4.32 8.99 -0.48
C ASP A 75 -4.23 7.89 -1.56
N TRP A 76 -3.92 6.66 -1.18
CA TRP A 76 -4.02 5.50 -2.04
C TRP A 76 -5.47 5.19 -2.45
N LYS A 77 -6.43 5.34 -1.53
CA LYS A 77 -7.87 5.12 -1.76
C LYS A 77 -8.17 3.81 -2.49
N SER A 78 -7.51 2.74 -2.08
CA SER A 78 -7.68 1.41 -2.69
C SER A 78 -7.51 1.40 -4.22
N GLY A 79 -6.49 2.10 -4.71
CA GLY A 79 -6.12 2.10 -6.13
C GLY A 79 -6.75 3.19 -6.99
N THR A 80 -7.53 4.13 -6.43
CA THR A 80 -8.00 5.30 -7.20
C THR A 80 -6.93 6.36 -7.42
N ASN A 81 -5.95 6.42 -6.51
CA ASN A 81 -4.85 7.37 -6.56
C ASN A 81 -3.53 6.67 -6.17
N ASN A 82 -2.41 7.30 -6.47
CA ASN A 82 -1.07 6.85 -6.08
C ASN A 82 -0.77 5.36 -6.37
N THR A 83 -1.38 4.82 -7.42
CA THR A 83 -1.13 3.45 -7.86
C THR A 83 -0.40 3.43 -9.18
N LYS A 84 0.76 2.78 -9.18
CA LYS A 84 1.54 2.46 -10.39
C LYS A 84 1.85 0.99 -10.42
N TYR A 85 1.75 0.42 -11.61
CA TYR A 85 2.05 -0.98 -11.85
C TYR A 85 2.71 -1.15 -13.20
N TRP A 86 3.55 -2.17 -13.30
CA TRP A 86 4.37 -2.38 -14.48
C TRP A 86 4.68 -3.86 -14.71
N ARG A 87 5.07 -4.19 -15.93
CA ARG A 87 5.64 -5.48 -16.31
C ARG A 87 6.65 -5.31 -17.44
N ALA A 88 7.57 -6.26 -17.61
CA ALA A 88 8.32 -6.40 -18.86
C ALA A 88 7.40 -6.93 -19.96
N GLN A 89 7.42 -6.33 -21.17
CA GLN A 89 6.47 -6.63 -22.23
C GLN A 89 6.52 -8.08 -22.72
N ASN A 90 7.70 -8.68 -22.81
CA ASN A 90 7.86 -9.97 -23.48
C ASN A 90 7.51 -11.21 -22.63
N SER A 91 7.59 -11.12 -21.31
CA SER A 91 7.31 -12.27 -20.41
C SER A 91 7.15 -11.86 -18.94
N GLY A 92 7.02 -10.59 -18.65
CA GLY A 92 6.99 -10.09 -17.27
C GLY A 92 5.64 -10.28 -16.59
N LYS A 93 5.69 -10.61 -15.31
CA LYS A 93 4.55 -10.57 -14.39
C LYS A 93 4.29 -9.12 -13.97
N TRP A 94 3.03 -8.79 -13.69
CA TRP A 94 2.66 -7.49 -13.14
C TRP A 94 3.20 -7.30 -11.74
N ARG A 95 3.72 -6.10 -11.48
CA ARG A 95 4.28 -5.65 -10.19
C ARG A 95 3.74 -4.28 -9.85
N TYR A 96 3.47 -4.05 -8.57
CA TYR A 96 3.09 -2.75 -8.06
C TYR A 96 4.31 -1.98 -7.54
N ILE A 97 4.25 -0.66 -7.62
CA ILE A 97 5.28 0.24 -7.09
C ILE A 97 4.68 0.98 -5.90
N LEU A 98 5.26 0.76 -4.71
CA LEU A 98 4.93 1.55 -3.53
C LEU A 98 5.57 2.94 -3.65
N TYR A 99 4.76 3.99 -3.59
CA TYR A 99 5.23 5.37 -3.62
C TYR A 99 4.17 6.31 -3.07
N ASP A 100 4.56 7.54 -2.70
CA ASP A 100 3.67 8.60 -2.26
C ASP A 100 2.84 8.17 -1.03
N THR A 101 3.55 7.72 0.00
CA THR A 101 2.96 7.19 1.25
C THR A 101 2.96 8.24 2.37
N ASP A 102 2.99 9.53 2.05
CA ASP A 102 3.07 10.63 3.02
C ASP A 102 1.74 10.90 3.74
N GLN A 103 0.62 10.38 3.23
CA GLN A 103 -0.71 10.44 3.86
C GLN A 103 -1.07 9.19 4.66
N GLN A 104 -0.05 8.58 5.25
CA GLN A 104 -0.18 7.38 6.07
C GLN A 104 -0.54 7.72 7.53
N PHE A 105 -1.04 6.71 8.24
CA PHE A 105 -1.36 6.80 9.68
C PHE A 105 -2.27 7.97 10.04
N HIS A 106 -3.23 8.27 9.18
CA HIS A 106 -4.16 9.36 9.44
C HIS A 106 -5.24 8.89 10.42
N ASN A 107 -5.44 9.62 11.53
CA ASN A 107 -6.42 9.30 12.57
C ASN A 107 -7.86 9.09 12.06
N PHE A 108 -8.16 9.53 10.83
CA PHE A 108 -9.45 9.35 10.19
C PHE A 108 -9.85 7.89 9.92
N PHE A 109 -8.89 6.97 9.93
CA PHE A 109 -9.10 5.56 9.57
C PHE A 109 -8.91 4.60 10.74
N SER A 110 -8.69 5.10 11.98
CA SER A 110 -8.48 4.23 13.15
C SER A 110 -9.60 3.20 13.35
N ASP A 111 -10.83 3.53 12.96
CA ASP A 111 -12.02 2.69 13.12
C ASP A 111 -12.41 1.91 11.86
N ILE A 112 -11.65 2.04 10.77
CA ILE A 112 -11.92 1.36 9.51
C ILE A 112 -11.02 0.13 9.39
N ASN A 113 -11.62 -1.05 9.17
CA ASN A 113 -10.86 -2.23 8.78
C ASN A 113 -10.20 -1.97 7.42
N ALA A 114 -8.88 -1.84 7.41
CA ALA A 114 -8.13 -1.46 6.23
C ALA A 114 -8.16 -2.52 5.11
N ILE A 115 -8.28 -3.80 5.47
CA ILE A 115 -8.38 -4.91 4.51
C ILE A 115 -9.76 -4.91 3.84
N GLU A 116 -10.83 -4.72 4.63
CA GLU A 116 -12.18 -4.56 4.10
C GLU A 116 -12.28 -3.33 3.18
N PHE A 117 -11.65 -2.22 3.58
CA PHE A 117 -11.60 -1.04 2.73
C PHE A 117 -10.81 -1.28 1.44
N ALA A 118 -9.71 -2.02 1.49
CA ALA A 118 -8.91 -2.32 0.30
C ALA A 118 -9.68 -3.12 -0.76
N ARG A 119 -10.57 -4.03 -0.34
CA ARG A 119 -11.40 -4.82 -1.26
C ARG A 119 -12.75 -4.19 -1.62
N ASN A 120 -13.28 -3.30 -0.75
CA ASN A 120 -14.56 -2.63 -0.94
C ASN A 120 -14.46 -1.15 -0.56
N PRO A 121 -13.72 -0.32 -1.32
CA PRO A 121 -13.51 1.07 -0.98
C PRO A 121 -14.82 1.87 -1.07
N TYR A 122 -14.96 2.83 -0.15
CA TYR A 122 -16.13 3.69 -0.09
C TYR A 122 -15.77 5.12 0.30
N VAL A 123 -16.68 6.03 0.06
CA VAL A 123 -16.67 7.40 0.57
C VAL A 123 -17.93 7.65 1.38
N ILE A 124 -17.87 8.59 2.31
CA ILE A 124 -19.07 9.09 3.02
C ILE A 124 -19.52 10.34 2.29
N SER A 125 -20.72 10.27 1.71
CA SER A 125 -21.34 11.40 1.00
C SER A 125 -22.71 11.69 1.62
N ASN A 126 -22.89 12.90 2.15
CA ASN A 126 -24.13 13.32 2.83
C ASN A 126 -24.60 12.34 3.92
N GLY A 127 -23.64 11.77 4.69
CA GLY A 127 -23.92 10.79 5.75
C GLY A 127 -24.20 9.37 5.26
N ASN A 128 -24.13 9.09 3.96
CA ASN A 128 -24.31 7.76 3.39
C ASN A 128 -22.98 7.16 2.92
N ILE A 129 -22.83 5.84 3.08
CA ILE A 129 -21.72 5.08 2.51
C ILE A 129 -22.01 4.88 1.01
N VAL A 130 -21.04 5.29 0.17
CA VAL A 130 -21.08 5.11 -1.28
C VAL A 130 -19.85 4.30 -1.68
N PHE A 131 -20.05 3.06 -2.14
CA PHE A 131 -18.95 2.22 -2.63
C PHE A 131 -18.39 2.75 -3.95
N ILE A 132 -17.08 2.76 -4.05
CA ILE A 132 -16.31 3.23 -5.22
C ILE A 132 -15.33 2.15 -5.69
N PRO A 133 -15.81 0.99 -6.19
CA PRO A 133 -14.94 -0.09 -6.59
C PRO A 133 -13.93 0.38 -7.65
N THR A 134 -12.75 -0.19 -7.60
CA THR A 134 -11.67 0.01 -8.56
C THR A 134 -11.25 -1.33 -9.14
N ILE A 135 -10.62 -1.34 -10.31
CA ILE A 135 -10.07 -2.58 -10.88
C ILE A 135 -9.07 -3.26 -9.92
N HIS A 136 -8.39 -2.49 -9.07
CA HIS A 136 -7.43 -3.03 -8.09
C HIS A 136 -8.14 -3.62 -6.86
N SER A 137 -9.20 -2.96 -6.36
CA SER A 137 -9.99 -3.49 -5.25
C SER A 137 -10.78 -4.74 -5.63
N GLU A 138 -11.33 -4.77 -6.85
CA GLU A 138 -12.05 -5.92 -7.37
C GLU A 138 -11.11 -7.12 -7.56
N LEU A 139 -9.92 -6.90 -8.17
CA LEU A 139 -8.89 -7.95 -8.26
C LEU A 139 -8.48 -8.46 -6.89
N PHE A 140 -8.15 -7.55 -5.96
CA PHE A 140 -7.70 -7.94 -4.63
C PHE A 140 -8.79 -8.72 -3.88
N GLY A 141 -10.03 -8.24 -3.90
CA GLY A 141 -11.16 -8.92 -3.28
C GLY A 141 -11.37 -10.34 -3.84
N HIS A 142 -11.39 -10.45 -5.18
CA HIS A 142 -11.59 -11.73 -5.86
C HIS A 142 -10.43 -12.72 -5.63
N ILE A 143 -9.18 -12.25 -5.69
CA ILE A 143 -8.00 -13.08 -5.44
C ILE A 143 -7.96 -13.58 -3.97
N LEU A 144 -8.41 -12.77 -3.01
CA LEU A 144 -8.52 -13.17 -1.59
C LEU A 144 -9.54 -14.30 -1.34
N GLU A 145 -10.48 -14.55 -2.25
CA GLU A 145 -11.38 -15.69 -2.15
C GLU A 145 -10.66 -17.03 -2.36
N ASN A 146 -9.50 -17.03 -3.03
CA ASN A 146 -8.67 -18.22 -3.16
C ASN A 146 -7.97 -18.53 -1.83
N GLU A 147 -8.18 -19.75 -1.32
CA GLU A 147 -7.68 -20.18 0.00
C GLU A 147 -6.14 -20.14 0.08
N ILE A 148 -5.46 -20.61 -0.96
CA ILE A 148 -3.98 -20.67 -0.98
C ILE A 148 -3.41 -19.26 -0.93
N PHE A 149 -3.94 -18.34 -1.74
CA PHE A 149 -3.51 -16.96 -1.74
C PHE A 149 -3.81 -16.27 -0.40
N ARG A 150 -5.03 -16.45 0.13
CA ARG A 150 -5.44 -15.88 1.42
C ARG A 150 -4.54 -16.33 2.56
N CYS A 151 -4.21 -17.63 2.64
CA CYS A 151 -3.27 -18.15 3.64
C CYS A 151 -1.88 -17.49 3.52
N LYS A 152 -1.37 -17.32 2.31
CA LYS A 152 -0.09 -16.63 2.08
C LYS A 152 -0.15 -15.16 2.47
N PHE A 153 -1.23 -14.46 2.14
CA PHE A 153 -1.44 -13.06 2.52
C PHE A 153 -1.44 -12.89 4.05
N ILE A 154 -2.21 -13.72 4.76
CA ILE A 154 -2.29 -13.70 6.24
C ILE A 154 -0.92 -14.00 6.86
N SER A 155 -0.24 -15.05 6.37
CA SER A 155 1.09 -15.42 6.86
C SER A 155 2.10 -14.30 6.66
N ARG A 156 2.11 -13.67 5.49
CA ARG A 156 3.02 -12.57 5.20
C ARG A 156 2.68 -11.31 6.00
N TYR A 157 1.39 -11.04 6.21
CA TYR A 157 0.95 -9.94 7.06
C TYR A 157 1.49 -10.11 8.49
N SER A 158 1.30 -11.29 9.08
CA SER A 158 1.79 -11.62 10.42
C SER A 158 3.33 -11.54 10.52
N GLU A 159 4.04 -12.02 9.50
CA GLU A 159 5.50 -11.92 9.42
C GLU A 159 5.95 -10.46 9.42
N LEU A 160 5.38 -9.61 8.57
CA LEU A 160 5.79 -8.20 8.47
C LEU A 160 5.47 -7.42 9.75
N VAL A 161 4.32 -7.68 10.38
CA VAL A 161 3.94 -7.07 11.66
C VAL A 161 4.91 -7.45 12.78
N SER A 162 5.41 -8.67 12.80
CA SER A 162 6.35 -9.15 13.82
C SER A 162 7.82 -8.87 13.51
N THR A 163 8.14 -8.25 12.38
CA THR A 163 9.53 -8.00 11.96
C THR A 163 9.75 -6.55 11.54
N ILE A 164 9.33 -6.18 10.33
CA ILE A 164 9.58 -4.85 9.75
C ILE A 164 8.72 -3.78 10.43
N PHE A 165 7.48 -4.11 10.79
CA PHE A 165 6.54 -3.22 11.46
C PHE A 165 6.60 -3.31 12.98
N ASP A 166 7.48 -4.14 13.53
CA ASP A 166 7.74 -4.18 14.96
C ASP A 166 8.05 -2.76 15.49
N PRO A 167 7.45 -2.31 16.62
CA PRO A 167 7.62 -0.96 17.11
C PRO A 167 9.06 -0.57 17.40
N ASP A 168 9.85 -1.48 17.97
CA ASP A 168 11.27 -1.21 18.27
C ASP A 168 12.06 -1.03 16.98
N THR A 169 11.74 -1.82 15.95
CA THR A 169 12.36 -1.72 14.62
C THR A 169 12.02 -0.39 13.95
N ILE A 170 10.76 0.02 13.95
CA ILE A 170 10.33 1.30 13.39
C ILE A 170 10.89 2.46 14.17
N PHE A 171 10.86 2.40 15.52
CA PHE A 171 11.42 3.44 16.38
C PHE A 171 12.91 3.63 16.11
N ALA A 172 13.70 2.54 16.08
CA ALA A 172 15.13 2.61 15.79
C ALA A 172 15.40 3.25 14.42
N LYS A 173 14.58 2.91 13.41
CA LYS A 173 14.71 3.50 12.07
C LYS A 173 14.29 4.95 12.00
N SER A 174 13.25 5.33 12.72
CA SER A 174 12.77 6.71 12.88
C SER A 174 13.86 7.57 13.50
N GLU A 175 14.48 7.13 14.59
CA GLU A 175 15.58 7.84 15.25
C GLU A 175 16.84 7.96 14.36
N GLU A 176 17.17 6.90 13.62
CA GLU A 176 18.27 6.97 12.63
C GLU A 176 18.02 8.07 11.60
N LEU A 177 16.81 8.14 11.05
CA LEU A 177 16.43 9.14 10.04
C LEU A 177 16.36 10.54 10.65
N LYS A 178 15.81 10.67 11.86
CA LYS A 178 15.77 11.92 12.64
C LYS A 178 17.16 12.50 12.80
N LEU A 179 18.13 11.69 13.23
CA LEU A 179 19.52 12.12 13.40
C LEU A 179 20.16 12.58 12.08
N LYS A 180 19.87 11.91 10.95
CA LYS A 180 20.42 12.28 9.62
C LYS A 180 19.98 13.66 9.15
N ILE A 181 18.76 14.08 9.47
CA ILE A 181 18.18 15.32 8.95
C ILE A 181 18.12 16.45 9.99
N SER A 182 18.32 16.18 11.30
CA SER A 182 18.18 17.16 12.39
C SER A 182 18.95 18.45 12.16
N SER A 183 20.16 18.36 11.59
CA SER A 183 21.00 19.55 11.34
C SER A 183 20.44 20.51 10.28
N VAL A 184 19.57 20.04 9.40
CA VAL A 184 18.99 20.86 8.31
C VAL A 184 17.56 21.33 8.62
N ILE A 185 16.92 20.78 9.67
CA ILE A 185 15.55 21.12 10.07
C ILE A 185 15.38 22.61 10.41
N PRO A 186 16.29 23.29 11.16
CA PRO A 186 16.17 24.72 11.40
C PRO A 186 16.09 25.53 10.10
N SER A 187 17.01 25.29 9.16
CA SER A 187 17.01 25.97 7.87
C SER A 187 15.79 25.66 7.00
N HIS A 188 15.19 24.47 7.18
CA HIS A 188 13.94 24.12 6.51
C HIS A 188 12.79 25.00 7.00
N PHE A 189 12.62 25.16 8.31
CA PHE A 189 11.55 25.98 8.88
C PHE A 189 11.80 27.48 8.72
N ASP A 190 13.05 27.95 8.71
CA ASP A 190 13.37 29.33 8.32
C ASP A 190 12.84 29.66 6.91
N ARG A 191 12.97 28.72 5.99
CA ARG A 191 12.48 28.87 4.61
C ARG A 191 10.97 28.63 4.48
N TRP A 192 10.41 27.72 5.23
CA TRP A 192 9.05 27.21 5.10
C TRP A 192 8.28 27.21 6.43
N PRO A 193 8.13 28.36 7.13
CA PRO A 193 7.55 28.42 8.48
C PRO A 193 6.09 27.93 8.53
N LYS A 194 5.36 28.02 7.43
CA LYS A 194 3.94 27.60 7.35
C LYS A 194 3.71 26.09 7.49
N TYR A 195 4.75 25.28 7.44
CA TYR A 195 4.65 23.82 7.59
C TYR A 195 4.92 23.35 9.02
N SER A 196 5.23 24.27 9.95
CA SER A 196 5.27 23.95 11.38
C SER A 196 3.86 23.98 11.99
N ILE A 197 3.59 23.05 12.93
CA ILE A 197 2.36 23.06 13.74
C ILE A 197 2.35 24.29 14.65
N ASP A 198 3.48 24.57 15.32
CA ASP A 198 3.70 25.80 16.06
C ASP A 198 4.84 26.61 15.42
N PRO A 199 4.54 27.75 14.77
CA PRO A 199 5.56 28.59 14.17
C PRO A 199 6.53 29.22 15.19
N ASN A 200 6.18 29.26 16.49
CA ASN A 200 7.05 29.82 17.53
C ASN A 200 8.06 28.80 18.04
N ASP A 201 7.76 27.50 17.89
CA ASP A 201 8.68 26.40 18.20
C ASP A 201 8.60 25.29 17.12
N PRO A 202 9.16 25.55 15.95
CA PRO A 202 9.09 24.63 14.85
C PRO A 202 9.87 23.32 15.08
N ILE A 203 10.90 23.35 15.91
CA ILE A 203 11.70 22.14 16.21
C ILE A 203 10.91 21.22 17.12
N ALA A 204 10.33 21.73 18.23
CA ALA A 204 9.46 20.92 19.07
C ALA A 204 8.24 20.38 18.33
N SER A 205 7.69 21.15 17.38
CA SER A 205 6.62 20.69 16.48
C SER A 205 7.04 19.49 15.65
N TRP A 206 8.24 19.52 15.09
CA TRP A 206 8.78 18.42 14.29
C TRP A 206 9.02 17.16 15.14
N GLU A 207 9.62 17.32 16.32
CA GLU A 207 9.82 16.23 17.28
C GLU A 207 8.48 15.61 17.71
N TYR A 208 7.50 16.44 18.04
CA TYR A 208 6.15 16.00 18.37
C TYR A 208 5.48 15.16 17.26
N VAL A 209 5.66 15.53 16.00
CA VAL A 209 5.13 14.75 14.87
C VAL A 209 5.79 13.37 14.79
N ILE A 210 7.11 13.29 15.02
CA ILE A 210 7.84 12.01 15.01
C ILE A 210 7.37 11.12 16.17
N ASP A 211 7.24 11.68 17.36
CA ASP A 211 6.78 10.95 18.56
C ASP A 211 5.35 10.43 18.36
N ASN A 212 4.45 11.24 17.81
CA ASN A 212 3.10 10.80 17.47
C ASN A 212 3.09 9.67 16.44
N TYR A 213 3.96 9.72 15.45
CA TYR A 213 4.11 8.67 14.47
C TYR A 213 4.54 7.35 15.11
N ASN A 214 5.53 7.40 15.99
CA ASN A 214 6.00 6.23 16.73
C ASN A 214 4.89 5.65 17.63
N ASN A 215 4.19 6.50 18.41
CA ASN A 215 3.06 6.10 19.25
C ASN A 215 1.90 5.48 18.44
N TYR A 216 1.62 6.02 17.26
CA TYR A 216 0.61 5.45 16.37
C TYR A 216 0.99 4.05 15.92
N ASN A 217 2.26 3.83 15.57
CA ASN A 217 2.72 2.52 15.12
C ASN A 217 2.58 1.45 16.22
N GLU A 218 2.83 1.78 17.49
CA GLU A 218 2.59 0.86 18.61
C GLU A 218 1.13 0.40 18.68
N GLN A 219 0.18 1.31 18.47
CA GLN A 219 -1.24 1.01 18.48
C GLN A 219 -1.67 0.27 17.21
N ARG A 220 -1.01 0.56 16.07
CA ARG A 220 -1.36 0.00 14.77
C ARG A 220 -1.14 -1.50 14.70
N ILE A 221 -0.16 -2.05 15.39
CA ILE A 221 0.04 -3.50 15.46
C ILE A 221 -1.23 -4.20 15.92
N ILE A 222 -1.79 -3.78 17.07
CA ILE A 222 -2.98 -4.42 17.64
C ILE A 222 -4.18 -4.24 16.69
N SER A 223 -4.41 -3.03 16.20
CA SER A 223 -5.54 -2.76 15.32
C SER A 223 -5.40 -3.48 13.96
N SER A 224 -4.19 -3.60 13.42
CA SER A 224 -3.95 -4.30 12.15
C SER A 224 -4.16 -5.82 12.23
N LEU A 225 -3.76 -6.44 13.33
CA LEU A 225 -4.03 -7.85 13.57
C LEU A 225 -5.53 -8.10 13.79
N ASN A 226 -6.22 -7.18 14.46
CA ASN A 226 -7.68 -7.22 14.57
C ASN A 226 -8.37 -7.04 13.19
N ASP A 227 -7.84 -6.15 12.33
CA ASP A 227 -8.31 -6.04 10.94
C ASP A 227 -8.24 -7.38 10.20
N VAL A 228 -7.11 -8.10 10.33
CA VAL A 228 -6.91 -9.43 9.74
C VAL A 228 -7.90 -10.44 10.33
N SER A 229 -8.01 -10.51 11.67
CA SER A 229 -8.93 -11.43 12.35
C SER A 229 -10.38 -11.22 11.87
N ILE A 230 -10.86 -9.98 11.83
CA ILE A 230 -12.22 -9.66 11.38
C ILE A 230 -12.40 -9.98 9.89
N ALA A 231 -11.46 -9.53 9.03
CA ALA A 231 -11.59 -9.69 7.58
C ALA A 231 -11.63 -11.16 7.14
N PHE A 232 -11.00 -12.05 7.90
CA PHE A 232 -10.89 -13.48 7.56
C PHE A 232 -11.58 -14.41 8.56
N SER A 233 -12.34 -13.87 9.52
CA SER A 233 -13.07 -14.63 10.56
C SER A 233 -12.16 -15.62 11.30
N LEU A 234 -11.01 -15.13 11.74
CA LEU A 234 -10.06 -15.92 12.53
C LEU A 234 -10.42 -15.80 14.02
N ASP A 235 -10.36 -16.94 14.74
CA ASP A 235 -10.59 -17.03 16.18
C ASP A 235 -9.37 -16.55 16.99
#